data_0893380fcc0a61208b880f5758951835
#
_entry.id   0893380fcc0a61208b880f5758951835
#
_cell.length_a   1.000
_cell.length_b   1.000
_cell.length_c   1.000
_cell.angle_alpha   90.00
_cell.angle_beta   90.00
_cell.angle_gamma   90.00
#
_symmetry.space_group_name_H-M   'P 1'
#
loop_
_entity.id
_entity.type
_entity.pdbx_description
1 polymer ?
#
loop_
_entity_poly.entity_id
_entity_poly.type
_entity_poly.pdbx_seq_one_letter_code
_entity_poly.pdbx_strand_id
1 'polypeptide(L)'
;IFYMEGATTGNDPGYDSTFFYNGVNYFGIYTHLLNDSIGDDYAIQTLPKNGYEKMIVPVGINAKNSEGLSSTEITISAELLNMPSEINVYIEDKEMNTIVLLDENSTYTTMISTGYKGIGRFYLHTSSTTLDVNEALMNINNISVYTSSRENLRIVGLQNGQATLRIFNILGKKILDTRFKGNGVNDIKLPQSITSGVYIVQLITSTGKLNKKISIE
;
A
#
# COMPACT_ATOMS: atom_id res chain seq x y z
N ILE A 1 9.54 12.61 1.88
CA ILE A 1 10.50 11.50 1.85
C ILE A 1 11.88 12.07 1.55
N PHE A 2 12.91 11.59 2.25
CA PHE A 2 14.32 11.90 2.01
C PHE A 2 15.08 10.61 1.68
N TYR A 3 15.98 10.67 0.73
CA TYR A 3 16.90 9.56 0.42
C TYR A 3 18.29 9.90 0.94
N MET A 4 18.79 9.09 1.87
CA MET A 4 20.05 9.36 2.57
C MET A 4 20.95 8.12 2.64
N GLU A 5 22.25 8.33 2.58
CA GLU A 5 23.23 7.26 2.81
C GLU A 5 23.19 6.82 4.29
N GLY A 6 23.15 5.52 4.52
CA GLY A 6 23.06 4.94 5.87
C GLY A 6 21.65 4.84 6.45
N ALA A 7 20.62 5.40 5.78
CA ALA A 7 19.23 5.17 6.17
C ALA A 7 18.80 3.73 5.90
N THR A 8 17.72 3.31 6.53
CA THR A 8 17.15 1.96 6.41
C THR A 8 15.74 2.00 5.78
N THR A 9 15.13 0.85 5.57
CA THR A 9 13.71 0.74 5.20
C THR A 9 12.79 0.62 6.42
N GLY A 10 13.38 0.62 7.61
CA GLY A 10 12.71 0.65 8.91
C GLY A 10 12.61 2.06 9.47
N ASN A 11 12.40 2.16 10.77
CA ASN A 11 12.42 3.44 11.50
C ASN A 11 13.86 3.87 11.78
N ASP A 12 14.23 5.06 11.34
CA ASP A 12 15.53 5.67 11.57
C ASP A 12 15.41 6.81 12.62
N PRO A 13 15.63 6.55 13.91
CA PRO A 13 15.44 7.52 14.99
C PRO A 13 16.29 8.77 14.80
N GLY A 14 15.65 9.93 14.91
CA GLY A 14 16.28 11.24 14.72
C GLY A 14 16.24 11.78 13.28
N TYR A 15 15.83 10.95 12.33
CA TYR A 15 15.62 11.33 10.93
C TYR A 15 14.17 11.18 10.51
N ASP A 16 13.48 10.17 11.03
CA ASP A 16 12.06 9.96 10.79
C ASP A 16 11.21 10.70 11.82
N SER A 17 10.03 11.13 11.38
CA SER A 17 9.04 11.74 12.26
C SER A 17 7.67 11.13 12.00
N THR A 18 7.07 10.60 13.05
CA THR A 18 5.73 10.04 12.99
C THR A 18 4.70 11.10 12.64
N PHE A 19 3.66 10.66 11.96
CA PHE A 19 2.54 11.50 11.60
C PHE A 19 1.67 11.77 12.83
N PHE A 20 1.50 13.04 13.17
CA PHE A 20 0.75 13.44 14.35
C PHE A 20 -0.73 13.63 14.03
N TYR A 21 -1.57 12.77 14.58
CA TYR A 21 -3.02 12.87 14.47
C TYR A 21 -3.57 13.91 15.46
N ASN A 22 -3.86 15.10 14.97
CA ASN A 22 -4.40 16.19 15.79
C ASN A 22 -5.94 16.23 15.71
N GLY A 23 -6.59 15.25 16.34
CA GLY A 23 -8.06 15.24 16.49
C GLY A 23 -8.83 14.48 15.41
N VAL A 24 -10.14 14.54 15.49
CA VAL A 24 -11.07 13.63 14.81
C VAL A 24 -11.33 13.99 13.33
N ASN A 25 -11.03 15.20 12.89
CA ASN A 25 -11.50 15.74 11.61
C ASN A 25 -10.39 16.46 10.84
N TYR A 26 -9.39 15.69 10.45
CA TYR A 26 -8.15 16.22 9.92
C TYR A 26 -7.80 15.56 8.59
N PHE A 27 -7.40 16.38 7.63
CA PHE A 27 -6.92 15.92 6.34
C PHE A 27 -5.39 15.83 6.36
N GLY A 28 -4.85 14.73 5.87
CA GLY A 28 -3.42 14.59 5.76
C GLY A 28 -2.98 13.45 4.87
N ILE A 29 -1.76 13.56 4.37
CA ILE A 29 -1.04 12.55 3.62
C ILE A 29 0.19 12.15 4.42
N TYR A 30 0.52 10.87 4.41
CA TYR A 30 1.66 10.30 5.14
C TYR A 30 2.22 9.09 4.40
N THR A 31 3.41 8.67 4.77
CA THR A 31 4.02 7.44 4.27
C THR A 31 4.02 6.36 5.35
N HIS A 32 4.30 5.14 4.95
CA HIS A 32 4.38 3.99 5.86
C HIS A 32 5.64 3.19 5.56
N LEU A 33 6.11 2.37 6.52
CA LEU A 33 7.30 1.55 6.35
C LEU A 33 7.19 0.61 5.14
N LEU A 34 8.31 0.39 4.45
CA LEU A 34 8.37 -0.49 3.27
C LEU A 34 8.23 -1.96 3.62
N ASN A 35 8.81 -2.38 4.75
CA ASN A 35 8.98 -3.80 5.08
C ASN A 35 7.85 -4.40 5.89
N ASP A 36 7.05 -3.59 6.55
CA ASP A 36 5.96 -4.06 7.41
C ASP A 36 4.71 -3.24 7.21
N SER A 37 3.60 -3.95 7.07
CA SER A 37 2.27 -3.35 7.23
C SER A 37 1.94 -3.04 8.71
N ILE A 38 2.89 -3.30 9.60
CA ILE A 38 2.84 -3.03 11.02
C ILE A 38 3.90 -1.96 11.29
N GLY A 39 3.48 -0.75 11.59
CA GLY A 39 4.39 0.35 11.87
C GLY A 39 3.64 1.66 11.98
N ASP A 40 4.37 2.70 12.32
CA ASP A 40 3.82 4.03 12.43
C ASP A 40 3.64 4.67 11.05
N ASP A 41 2.71 5.60 10.99
CA ASP A 41 2.56 6.51 9.87
C ASP A 41 3.58 7.65 10.01
N TYR A 42 4.22 8.04 8.92
CA TYR A 42 5.31 9.02 8.92
C TYR A 42 4.94 10.29 8.17
N ALA A 43 5.12 11.42 8.84
CA ALA A 43 5.11 12.75 8.21
C ALA A 43 6.43 13.05 7.49
N ILE A 44 7.54 12.55 8.06
CA ILE A 44 8.87 12.60 7.48
C ILE A 44 9.42 11.18 7.52
N GLN A 45 9.81 10.66 6.36
CA GLN A 45 10.41 9.34 6.23
C GLN A 45 11.73 9.46 5.48
N THR A 46 12.77 8.86 6.06
CA THR A 46 14.10 8.75 5.46
C THR A 46 14.30 7.33 4.94
N LEU A 47 14.77 7.20 3.72
CA LEU A 47 14.96 5.93 3.04
C LEU A 47 16.39 5.80 2.53
N PRO A 48 16.89 4.57 2.33
CA PRO A 48 18.24 4.36 1.83
C PRO A 48 18.40 4.91 0.41
N LYS A 49 19.54 5.58 0.17
CA LYS A 49 19.89 6.07 -1.15
C LYS A 49 20.19 4.94 -2.14
N ASN A 50 20.63 3.79 -1.62
CA ASN A 50 20.92 2.61 -2.45
C ASN A 50 19.63 1.86 -2.79
N GLY A 51 19.34 1.71 -4.08
CA GLY A 51 18.16 0.99 -4.56
C GLY A 51 16.85 1.79 -4.54
N TYR A 52 16.91 3.10 -4.29
CA TYR A 52 15.72 3.96 -4.27
C TYR A 52 15.01 3.99 -5.62
N GLU A 53 15.69 3.73 -6.71
CA GLU A 53 15.13 3.64 -8.06
C GLU A 53 14.14 2.47 -8.27
N LYS A 54 13.96 1.62 -7.26
CA LYS A 54 13.03 0.48 -7.27
C LYS A 54 12.14 0.42 -6.02
N MET A 55 12.11 1.51 -5.27
CA MET A 55 11.30 1.55 -4.05
C MET A 55 9.82 1.81 -4.37
N ILE A 56 8.98 1.13 -3.61
CA ILE A 56 7.53 1.30 -3.62
C ILE A 56 7.11 1.66 -2.21
N VAL A 57 6.74 2.92 -2.01
CA VAL A 57 6.42 3.46 -0.69
C VAL A 57 4.92 3.52 -0.52
N PRO A 58 4.34 2.83 0.48
CA PRO A 58 2.91 2.97 0.77
C PRO A 58 2.60 4.41 1.19
N VAL A 59 1.56 4.97 0.59
CA VAL A 59 1.05 6.31 0.91
C VAL A 59 -0.32 6.18 1.55
N GLY A 60 -0.45 6.73 2.73
CA GLY A 60 -1.70 6.81 3.45
C GLY A 60 -2.34 8.18 3.33
N ILE A 61 -3.65 8.20 3.36
CA ILE A 61 -4.46 9.42 3.39
C ILE A 61 -5.43 9.32 4.55
N ASN A 62 -5.57 10.41 5.28
CA ASN A 62 -6.65 10.62 6.23
C ASN A 62 -7.56 11.71 5.68
N ALA A 63 -8.71 11.31 5.16
CA ALA A 63 -9.69 12.24 4.60
C ALA A 63 -10.63 12.75 5.69
N LYS A 64 -10.81 14.04 5.70
CA LYS A 64 -11.78 14.69 6.60
C LYS A 64 -13.18 14.15 6.37
N ASN A 65 -13.91 13.89 7.45
CA ASN A 65 -15.35 13.67 7.38
C ASN A 65 -16.03 15.01 7.05
N SER A 66 -16.75 15.05 5.94
CA SER A 66 -17.55 16.21 5.54
C SER A 66 -19.03 15.83 5.65
N GLU A 67 -19.74 16.52 6.51
CA GLU A 67 -21.18 16.28 6.69
C GLU A 67 -21.92 16.51 5.36
N GLY A 68 -22.75 15.54 4.99
CA GLY A 68 -23.56 15.61 3.78
C GLY A 68 -22.87 15.20 2.48
N LEU A 69 -21.57 14.86 2.50
CA LEU A 69 -20.86 14.36 1.33
C LEU A 69 -20.48 12.90 1.51
N SER A 70 -20.62 12.10 0.46
CA SER A 70 -20.17 10.69 0.44
C SER A 70 -18.73 10.55 -0.03
N SER A 71 -18.22 11.52 -0.78
CA SER A 71 -16.86 11.54 -1.32
C SER A 71 -16.31 12.95 -1.42
N THR A 72 -15.00 13.07 -1.51
CA THR A 72 -14.27 14.32 -1.74
C THR A 72 -13.19 14.13 -2.81
N GLU A 73 -12.94 15.18 -3.57
CA GLU A 73 -11.85 15.19 -4.54
C GLU A 73 -10.55 15.54 -3.83
N ILE A 74 -9.49 14.81 -4.18
CA ILE A 74 -8.14 15.08 -3.74
C ILE A 74 -7.20 15.20 -4.95
N THR A 75 -6.19 16.04 -4.81
CA THR A 75 -5.09 16.16 -5.77
C THR A 75 -3.78 15.84 -5.06
N ILE A 76 -3.01 14.91 -5.63
CA ILE A 76 -1.68 14.52 -5.18
C ILE A 76 -0.66 15.11 -6.15
N SER A 77 0.33 15.81 -5.61
CA SER A 77 1.46 16.37 -6.33
C SER A 77 2.76 16.05 -5.60
N ALA A 78 3.88 16.15 -6.30
CA ALA A 78 5.21 16.01 -5.72
C ALA A 78 6.10 17.18 -6.13
N GLU A 79 6.87 17.70 -5.19
CA GLU A 79 7.99 18.58 -5.45
C GLU A 79 9.28 17.77 -5.37
N LEU A 80 10.04 17.70 -6.46
CA LEU A 80 11.22 16.88 -6.59
C LEU A 80 12.48 17.73 -6.36
N LEU A 81 13.03 17.65 -5.14
CA LEU A 81 14.21 18.40 -4.75
C LEU A 81 15.48 17.53 -4.87
N ASN A 82 16.43 17.95 -5.69
CA ASN A 82 17.72 17.30 -5.87
C ASN A 82 17.63 15.81 -6.30
N MET A 83 16.57 15.45 -6.96
CA MET A 83 16.45 14.11 -7.58
C MET A 83 17.31 14.03 -8.83
N PRO A 84 18.01 12.91 -9.08
CA PRO A 84 18.68 12.69 -10.34
C PRO A 84 17.69 12.74 -11.52
N SER A 85 18.09 13.34 -12.62
CA SER A 85 17.21 13.57 -13.79
C SER A 85 16.69 12.28 -14.44
N GLU A 86 17.39 11.18 -14.25
CA GLU A 86 17.00 9.85 -14.72
C GLU A 86 15.96 9.17 -13.85
N ILE A 87 15.64 9.71 -12.68
CA ILE A 87 14.67 9.12 -11.75
C ILE A 87 13.31 9.79 -11.91
N ASN A 88 12.35 8.99 -12.27
CA ASN A 88 10.94 9.37 -12.33
C ASN A 88 10.23 8.97 -11.04
N VAL A 89 9.28 9.78 -10.63
CA VAL A 89 8.40 9.53 -9.48
C VAL A 89 6.98 9.34 -9.97
N TYR A 90 6.32 8.28 -9.53
CA TYR A 90 4.96 7.96 -9.93
C TYR A 90 4.09 7.75 -8.71
N ILE A 91 2.83 8.13 -8.82
CA ILE A 91 1.77 7.70 -7.89
C ILE A 91 0.95 6.60 -8.53
N GLU A 92 0.79 5.51 -7.83
CA GLU A 92 -0.11 4.42 -8.21
C GLU A 92 -1.37 4.47 -7.36
N ASP A 93 -2.55 4.45 -8.00
CA ASP A 93 -3.85 4.24 -7.37
C ASP A 93 -4.33 2.83 -7.69
N LYS A 94 -4.26 1.93 -6.71
CA LYS A 94 -4.67 0.52 -6.84
C LYS A 94 -6.18 0.36 -7.08
N GLU A 95 -6.98 1.27 -6.56
CA GLU A 95 -8.43 1.22 -6.74
C GLU A 95 -8.84 1.61 -8.15
N MET A 96 -8.20 2.65 -8.70
CA MET A 96 -8.43 3.10 -10.07
C MET A 96 -7.59 2.35 -11.11
N ASN A 97 -6.65 1.50 -10.67
CA ASN A 97 -5.73 0.75 -11.53
C ASN A 97 -4.94 1.69 -12.46
N THR A 98 -4.38 2.74 -11.90
CA THR A 98 -3.75 3.84 -12.63
C THR A 98 -2.38 4.15 -12.02
N ILE A 99 -1.41 4.47 -12.89
CA ILE A 99 -0.09 5.01 -12.51
C ILE A 99 0.10 6.32 -13.25
N VAL A 100 0.47 7.36 -12.52
CA VAL A 100 0.66 8.71 -13.05
C VAL A 100 2.03 9.23 -12.66
N LEU A 101 2.78 9.76 -13.62
CA LEU A 101 4.03 10.47 -13.38
C LEU A 101 3.71 11.73 -12.54
N LEU A 102 4.47 11.93 -11.48
CA LEU A 102 4.44 13.16 -10.69
C LEU A 102 5.71 13.96 -10.99
N ASP A 103 5.53 15.11 -11.59
CA ASP A 103 6.58 16.08 -11.85
C ASP A 103 6.05 17.51 -11.64
N GLU A 104 6.84 18.52 -11.97
CA GLU A 104 6.45 19.93 -11.82
C GLU A 104 5.17 20.31 -12.60
N ASN A 105 4.82 19.53 -13.63
CA ASN A 105 3.70 19.81 -14.54
C ASN A 105 2.55 18.80 -14.39
N SER A 106 2.74 17.74 -13.63
CA SER A 106 1.82 16.62 -13.56
C SER A 106 1.35 16.38 -12.13
N THR A 107 0.04 16.27 -11.97
CA THR A 107 -0.61 15.93 -10.70
C THR A 107 -1.61 14.80 -10.90
N TYR A 108 -1.95 14.10 -9.84
CA TYR A 108 -2.99 13.09 -9.85
C TYR A 108 -4.21 13.52 -9.06
N THR A 109 -5.37 13.59 -9.71
CA THR A 109 -6.65 13.95 -9.07
C THR A 109 -7.59 12.76 -9.08
N THR A 110 -8.21 12.47 -7.94
CA THR A 110 -9.15 11.36 -7.77
C THR A 110 -10.18 11.63 -6.67
N MET A 111 -11.26 10.87 -6.70
CA MET A 111 -12.27 10.87 -5.63
C MET A 111 -11.94 9.86 -4.54
N ILE A 112 -12.09 10.23 -3.29
CA ILE A 112 -12.01 9.33 -2.15
C ILE A 112 -13.28 9.45 -1.29
N SER A 113 -13.66 8.37 -0.63
CA SER A 113 -14.78 8.41 0.31
C SER A 113 -14.48 9.35 1.48
N THR A 114 -15.47 10.12 1.92
CA THR A 114 -15.31 10.93 3.14
C THR A 114 -15.05 10.02 4.33
N GLY A 115 -14.11 10.42 5.20
CA GLY A 115 -13.62 9.58 6.28
C GLY A 115 -12.71 8.43 5.86
N TYR A 116 -12.28 8.38 4.59
CA TYR A 116 -11.23 7.44 4.17
C TYR A 116 -9.99 7.60 5.04
N LYS A 117 -9.47 6.50 5.55
CA LYS A 117 -8.27 6.50 6.38
C LYS A 117 -7.45 5.23 6.13
N GLY A 118 -6.16 5.40 5.94
CA GLY A 118 -5.21 4.30 5.90
C GLY A 118 -4.37 4.25 4.64
N ILE A 119 -3.56 3.21 4.58
CA ILE A 119 -2.72 2.81 3.45
C ILE A 119 -3.44 1.73 2.63
N GLY A 120 -2.86 1.38 1.48
CA GLY A 120 -3.28 0.22 0.67
C GLY A 120 -3.92 0.58 -0.65
N ARG A 121 -4.27 1.85 -0.88
CA ARG A 121 -4.74 2.35 -2.16
C ARG A 121 -3.62 3.02 -2.95
N PHE A 122 -2.86 3.90 -2.30
CA PHE A 122 -1.86 4.72 -2.97
C PHE A 122 -0.44 4.23 -2.68
N TYR A 123 0.40 4.25 -3.71
CA TYR A 123 1.82 3.89 -3.61
C TYR A 123 2.66 4.85 -4.42
N LEU A 124 3.76 5.32 -3.83
CA LEU A 124 4.76 6.13 -4.53
C LEU A 124 5.85 5.19 -5.06
N HIS A 125 6.15 5.32 -6.35
CA HIS A 125 7.23 4.59 -7.00
C HIS A 125 8.33 5.56 -7.42
N THR A 126 9.58 5.15 -7.23
CA THR A 126 10.74 5.79 -7.84
C THR A 126 11.38 4.80 -8.81
N SER A 127 11.65 5.22 -10.04
CA SER A 127 12.15 4.34 -11.09
C SER A 127 13.07 5.08 -12.05
N SER A 128 14.17 4.43 -12.46
CA SER A 128 15.05 4.91 -13.53
C SER A 128 14.50 4.56 -14.94
N THR A 129 13.42 3.83 -15.00
CA THR A 129 12.74 3.48 -16.27
C THR A 129 11.33 4.06 -16.30
N THR A 130 10.82 4.32 -17.48
CA THR A 130 9.41 4.71 -17.64
C THR A 130 8.53 3.53 -17.24
N LEU A 131 7.66 3.75 -16.26
CA LEU A 131 6.69 2.74 -15.86
C LEU A 131 5.51 2.79 -16.84
N ASP A 132 5.29 1.71 -17.57
CA ASP A 132 4.04 1.48 -18.28
C ASP A 132 3.02 0.89 -17.28
N VAL A 133 1.75 1.32 -17.41
CA VAL A 133 0.63 0.82 -16.62
C VAL A 133 0.59 -0.73 -16.63
N ASN A 134 0.92 -1.33 -17.76
CA ASN A 134 0.93 -2.79 -17.90
C ASN A 134 2.07 -3.49 -17.15
N GLU A 135 3.25 -2.89 -17.06
CA GLU A 135 4.39 -3.50 -16.36
C GLU A 135 4.29 -3.39 -14.84
N ALA A 136 3.85 -2.24 -14.34
CA ALA A 136 3.69 -2.05 -12.89
C ALA A 136 2.55 -2.89 -12.31
N LEU A 137 1.49 -3.10 -13.09
CA LEU A 137 0.34 -3.92 -12.68
C LEU A 137 0.57 -5.43 -12.81
N MET A 138 1.52 -5.86 -13.63
CA MET A 138 1.86 -7.28 -13.80
C MET A 138 2.73 -7.84 -12.66
N ASN A 139 3.23 -7.02 -11.77
CA ASN A 139 4.17 -7.47 -10.75
C ASN A 139 3.42 -8.02 -9.54
N ILE A 140 3.43 -9.33 -9.38
CA ILE A 140 2.83 -10.02 -8.22
C ILE A 140 3.44 -9.56 -6.88
N ASN A 141 4.62 -8.93 -6.94
CA ASN A 141 5.29 -8.33 -5.78
C ASN A 141 4.58 -7.08 -5.26
N ASN A 142 3.67 -6.48 -6.04
CA ASN A 142 2.87 -5.32 -5.65
C ASN A 142 1.57 -5.70 -4.92
N ILE A 143 1.30 -6.99 -4.75
CA ILE A 143 0.14 -7.45 -4.01
C ILE A 143 0.45 -7.42 -2.52
N SER A 144 -0.28 -6.60 -1.79
CA SER A 144 -0.24 -6.57 -0.32
C SER A 144 -1.35 -7.42 0.27
N VAL A 145 -0.99 -8.24 1.27
CA VAL A 145 -1.93 -9.09 2.01
C VAL A 145 -1.67 -8.87 3.50
N TYR A 146 -2.68 -8.44 4.23
CA TYR A 146 -2.58 -8.17 5.67
C TYR A 146 -3.95 -8.31 6.36
N THR A 147 -3.94 -8.46 7.69
CA THR A 147 -5.16 -8.46 8.49
C THR A 147 -5.63 -7.02 8.73
N SER A 148 -6.80 -6.67 8.22
CA SER A 148 -7.42 -5.35 8.48
C SER A 148 -8.20 -5.33 9.79
N SER A 149 -8.61 -6.49 10.25
CA SER A 149 -9.20 -6.75 11.57
C SER A 149 -9.06 -8.23 11.91
N ARG A 150 -9.41 -8.63 13.13
CA ARG A 150 -9.42 -10.05 13.53
C ARG A 150 -10.26 -10.94 12.60
N GLU A 151 -11.29 -10.37 11.97
CA GLU A 151 -12.22 -11.12 11.13
C GLU A 151 -11.97 -10.97 9.63
N ASN A 152 -11.08 -10.06 9.21
CA ASN A 152 -10.91 -9.74 7.80
C ASN A 152 -9.44 -9.72 7.38
N LEU A 153 -9.18 -10.42 6.29
CA LEU A 153 -7.94 -10.35 5.53
C LEU A 153 -8.13 -9.40 4.35
N ARG A 154 -7.32 -8.37 4.27
CA ARG A 154 -7.32 -7.44 3.14
C ARG A 154 -6.24 -7.80 2.15
N ILE A 155 -6.62 -7.83 0.88
CA ILE A 155 -5.73 -8.06 -0.26
C ILE A 155 -5.84 -6.83 -1.15
N VAL A 156 -4.71 -6.18 -1.40
CA VAL A 156 -4.60 -4.95 -2.18
C VAL A 156 -3.72 -5.18 -3.39
N GLY A 157 -4.05 -4.56 -4.50
CA GLY A 157 -3.26 -4.64 -5.73
C GLY A 157 -3.62 -5.81 -6.64
N LEU A 158 -4.76 -6.48 -6.41
CA LEU A 158 -5.26 -7.48 -7.34
C LEU A 158 -5.82 -6.84 -8.60
N GLN A 159 -5.38 -7.33 -9.73
CA GLN A 159 -6.01 -7.02 -11.01
C GLN A 159 -7.40 -7.67 -11.10
N ASN A 160 -8.25 -7.07 -11.96
CA ASN A 160 -9.53 -7.69 -12.30
C ASN A 160 -9.32 -9.09 -12.87
N GLY A 161 -9.83 -10.10 -12.18
CA GLY A 161 -9.69 -11.49 -12.59
C GLY A 161 -10.06 -12.47 -11.50
N GLN A 162 -10.00 -13.75 -11.83
CA GLN A 162 -10.21 -14.82 -10.84
C GLN A 162 -8.99 -14.98 -9.96
N ALA A 163 -9.20 -14.99 -8.64
CA ALA A 163 -8.17 -15.27 -7.65
C ALA A 163 -8.61 -16.39 -6.72
N THR A 164 -7.64 -17.18 -6.26
CA THR A 164 -7.85 -18.22 -5.24
C THR A 164 -6.98 -17.89 -4.03
N LEU A 165 -7.62 -17.80 -2.87
CA LEU A 165 -6.95 -17.59 -1.59
C LEU A 165 -7.00 -18.88 -0.77
N ARG A 166 -5.84 -19.28 -0.24
CA ARG A 166 -5.72 -20.38 0.72
C ARG A 166 -4.97 -19.89 1.94
N ILE A 167 -5.44 -20.31 3.11
CA ILE A 167 -4.77 -20.02 4.39
C ILE A 167 -4.41 -21.31 5.05
N PHE A 168 -3.18 -21.45 5.51
CA PHE A 168 -2.65 -22.60 6.21
C PHE A 168 -2.12 -22.19 7.59
N ASN A 169 -2.30 -23.03 8.58
CA ASN A 169 -1.58 -22.86 9.85
C ASN A 169 -0.12 -23.33 9.72
N ILE A 170 0.67 -23.13 10.76
CA ILE A 170 2.10 -23.52 10.81
C ILE A 170 2.34 -25.03 10.64
N LEU A 171 1.32 -25.87 10.87
CA LEU A 171 1.38 -27.33 10.67
C LEU A 171 0.98 -27.74 9.24
N GLY A 172 0.72 -26.77 8.35
CA GLY A 172 0.32 -27.02 6.98
C GLY A 172 -1.16 -27.40 6.81
N LYS A 173 -1.96 -27.38 7.88
CA LYS A 173 -3.41 -27.62 7.77
C LYS A 173 -4.08 -26.45 7.10
N LYS A 174 -4.85 -26.71 6.04
CA LYS A 174 -5.63 -25.71 5.32
C LYS A 174 -6.84 -25.27 6.17
N ILE A 175 -6.94 -23.97 6.44
CA ILE A 175 -7.98 -23.34 7.26
C ILE A 175 -9.04 -22.68 6.38
N LEU A 176 -8.62 -22.09 5.24
CA LEU A 176 -9.51 -21.45 4.27
C LEU A 176 -9.07 -21.82 2.86
N ASP A 177 -10.05 -22.04 1.98
CA ASP A 177 -9.85 -22.17 0.53
C ASP A 177 -11.05 -21.50 -0.14
N THR A 178 -10.82 -20.36 -0.77
CA THR A 178 -11.90 -19.58 -1.40
C THR A 178 -11.47 -19.02 -2.73
N ARG A 179 -12.42 -18.90 -3.65
CA ARG A 179 -12.26 -18.23 -4.95
C ARG A 179 -13.09 -16.96 -4.97
N PHE A 180 -12.54 -15.92 -5.52
CA PHE A 180 -13.23 -14.65 -5.64
C PHE A 180 -12.77 -13.91 -6.91
N LYS A 181 -13.52 -12.88 -7.31
CA LYS A 181 -13.12 -12.00 -8.39
C LYS A 181 -12.29 -10.88 -7.78
N GLY A 182 -11.02 -10.81 -8.15
CA GLY A 182 -10.11 -9.75 -7.76
C GLY A 182 -10.58 -8.40 -8.30
N ASN A 183 -10.44 -7.36 -7.49
CA ASN A 183 -10.80 -5.99 -7.82
C ASN A 183 -10.05 -5.05 -6.87
N GLY A 184 -8.90 -4.52 -7.30
CA GLY A 184 -8.10 -3.54 -6.54
C GLY A 184 -7.92 -3.89 -5.05
N VAL A 185 -8.92 -3.61 -4.23
CA VAL A 185 -8.97 -3.94 -2.80
C VAL A 185 -10.06 -4.99 -2.54
N ASN A 186 -9.69 -6.08 -1.86
CA ASN A 186 -10.60 -7.18 -1.54
C ASN A 186 -10.51 -7.53 -0.06
N ASP A 187 -11.62 -7.50 0.63
CA ASP A 187 -11.74 -7.95 2.01
C ASP A 187 -12.32 -9.37 2.04
N ILE A 188 -11.54 -10.30 2.56
CA ILE A 188 -11.93 -11.69 2.70
C ILE A 188 -12.24 -11.98 4.17
N LYS A 189 -13.47 -12.39 4.44
CA LYS A 189 -13.88 -12.75 5.79
C LYS A 189 -13.19 -14.04 6.24
N LEU A 190 -12.53 -13.96 7.38
CA LEU A 190 -11.88 -15.11 8.01
C LEU A 190 -12.90 -15.99 8.73
N PRO A 191 -12.69 -17.31 8.79
CA PRO A 191 -13.55 -18.22 9.55
C PRO A 191 -13.55 -17.85 11.04
N GLN A 192 -14.70 -17.93 11.69
CA GLN A 192 -14.80 -17.69 13.15
C GLN A 192 -13.96 -18.68 13.99
N SER A 193 -13.61 -19.83 13.42
CA SER A 193 -12.75 -20.84 14.06
C SER A 193 -11.27 -20.50 13.99
N ILE A 194 -10.88 -19.39 13.33
CA ILE A 194 -9.48 -19.00 13.25
C ILE A 194 -9.07 -18.40 14.60
N THR A 195 -7.95 -18.86 15.13
CA THR A 195 -7.41 -18.40 16.42
C THR A 195 -6.25 -17.44 16.19
N SER A 196 -5.91 -16.66 17.22
CA SER A 196 -4.68 -15.84 17.19
C SER A 196 -3.47 -16.73 16.92
N GLY A 197 -2.57 -16.28 16.05
CA GLY A 197 -1.38 -17.04 15.67
C GLY A 197 -0.84 -16.66 14.30
N VAL A 198 0.16 -17.44 13.88
CA VAL A 198 0.85 -17.24 12.60
C VAL A 198 0.27 -18.18 11.54
N TYR A 199 0.02 -17.63 10.37
CA TYR A 199 -0.56 -18.32 9.22
C TYR A 199 0.23 -18.03 7.94
N ILE A 200 0.15 -18.96 6.99
CA ILE A 200 0.67 -18.77 5.63
C ILE A 200 -0.51 -18.55 4.70
N VAL A 201 -0.54 -17.39 4.07
CA VAL A 201 -1.48 -17.08 3.01
C VAL A 201 -0.86 -17.41 1.67
N GLN A 202 -1.60 -18.14 0.86
CA GLN A 202 -1.27 -18.42 -0.53
C GLN A 202 -2.35 -17.82 -1.42
N LEU A 203 -1.95 -16.89 -2.25
CA LEU A 203 -2.80 -16.26 -3.26
C LEU A 203 -2.36 -16.72 -4.63
N ILE A 204 -3.30 -17.19 -5.44
CA ILE A 204 -3.08 -17.67 -6.81
C ILE A 204 -3.94 -16.80 -7.72
N THR A 205 -3.31 -16.20 -8.71
CA THR A 205 -3.95 -15.38 -9.74
C THR A 205 -3.56 -15.90 -11.13
N SER A 206 -4.11 -15.32 -12.18
CA SER A 206 -3.69 -15.61 -13.57
C SER A 206 -2.24 -15.20 -13.85
N THR A 207 -1.71 -14.23 -13.09
CA THR A 207 -0.36 -13.69 -13.26
C THR A 207 0.69 -14.38 -12.39
N GLY A 208 0.28 -15.25 -11.45
CA GLY A 208 1.22 -16.02 -10.63
C GLY A 208 0.71 -16.38 -9.24
N LYS A 209 1.65 -16.72 -8.35
CA LYS A 209 1.39 -17.21 -7.00
C LYS A 209 2.21 -16.41 -5.98
N LEU A 210 1.51 -15.86 -4.97
CA LEU A 210 2.10 -15.19 -3.81
C LEU A 210 1.94 -16.08 -2.57
N ASN A 211 3.00 -16.21 -1.78
CA ASN A 211 2.93 -16.78 -0.44
C ASN A 211 3.38 -15.71 0.56
N LYS A 212 2.57 -15.47 1.58
CA LYS A 212 2.87 -14.47 2.62
C LYS A 212 2.58 -15.02 4.01
N LYS A 213 3.48 -14.76 4.95
CA LYS A 213 3.26 -15.01 6.37
C LYS A 213 2.47 -13.83 6.95
N ILE A 214 1.43 -14.11 7.71
CA ILE A 214 0.62 -13.12 8.44
C ILE A 214 0.48 -13.51 9.91
N SER A 215 0.24 -12.52 10.76
CA SER A 215 -0.19 -12.72 12.16
C SER A 215 -1.64 -12.32 12.30
N ILE A 216 -2.42 -13.12 13.03
CA ILE A 216 -3.81 -12.82 13.41
C ILE A 216 -3.82 -12.68 14.92
N GLU A 217 -4.26 -11.55 15.42
CA GLU A 217 -4.35 -11.21 16.85
C GLU A 217 -5.79 -11.30 17.38
#